data_a0a7103cf212d8a2d80b1d5d29927098
#
_entry.id   a0a7103cf212d8a2d80b1d5d29927098
#
_cell.length_a   1.000
_cell.length_b   1.000
_cell.length_c   1.000
_cell.angle_alpha   90.00
_cell.angle_beta   90.00
_cell.angle_gamma   90.00
#
_symmetry.space_group_name_H-M   'P 1'
#
loop_
_entity.id
_entity.type
_entity.pdbx_description
1 polymer ?
#
loop_
_entity_poly.entity_id
_entity_poly.type
_entity_poly.pdbx_seq_one_letter_code
_entity_poly.pdbx_strand_id
1 'polypeptide(L)'
;DGDYYKMMSFAAVLPIDDPEIEVFVLLDDPRWVKDYASQVVAPVVGNIISEIAPYLGIEQDAAYNPTGTVKVQTCLEYTWTNAQVTLNRLGLKHKLIGPSSGTIVYQYPVGGSVVPAGSTVYLYTATDQNAMTTVPDVTGKTGTFAEQMLRAANLNVQFSGDSSGKVVAQDVQSGTTAAYGTIVTLTMDTGAEAPTEEAPAVEENIDP
;
A
#
# COMPACT_ATOMS: atom_id res chain seq x y z
N ASP A 1 23.50 4.03 -36.88
CA ASP A 1 22.76 3.90 -35.61
C ASP A 1 23.75 4.23 -34.50
N GLY A 2 23.69 5.45 -33.97
CA GLY A 2 24.55 5.88 -32.89
C GLY A 2 24.04 5.26 -31.58
N ASP A 3 24.87 4.44 -30.95
CA ASP A 3 24.65 4.01 -29.57
C ASP A 3 24.72 5.28 -28.67
N TYR A 4 23.59 5.78 -28.27
CA TYR A 4 23.53 6.88 -27.30
C TYR A 4 23.82 6.32 -25.92
N TYR A 5 24.93 6.74 -25.34
CA TYR A 5 25.24 6.54 -23.94
C TYR A 5 24.18 7.25 -23.09
N LYS A 6 23.51 6.54 -22.23
CA LYS A 6 22.39 7.07 -21.44
C LYS A 6 22.71 6.97 -19.96
N MET A 7 22.58 8.09 -19.26
CA MET A 7 22.64 8.13 -17.81
C MET A 7 21.26 8.55 -17.27
N MET A 8 20.81 7.87 -16.24
CA MET A 8 19.57 8.21 -15.53
C MET A 8 19.87 8.41 -14.06
N SER A 9 19.42 9.52 -13.50
CA SER A 9 19.59 9.79 -12.08
C SER A 9 18.31 10.33 -11.47
N PHE A 10 18.18 10.11 -10.17
CA PHE A 10 17.12 10.69 -9.35
C PHE A 10 17.67 10.98 -7.96
N ALA A 11 17.37 12.18 -7.44
CA ALA A 11 17.72 12.60 -6.10
C ALA A 11 16.45 12.85 -5.28
N ALA A 12 16.48 12.51 -4.03
CA ALA A 12 15.44 12.83 -3.07
C ALA A 12 16.08 13.27 -1.77
N VAL A 13 15.46 14.25 -1.14
CA VAL A 13 15.91 14.84 0.13
C VAL A 13 14.78 14.73 1.13
N LEU A 14 15.07 14.33 2.36
CA LEU A 14 14.06 14.21 3.41
C LEU A 14 14.65 14.45 4.82
N PRO A 15 13.83 14.89 5.82
CA PRO A 15 12.51 15.52 5.62
C PRO A 15 12.60 16.78 4.75
N ILE A 16 11.50 17.25 4.20
CA ILE A 16 11.50 18.41 3.29
C ILE A 16 11.72 19.73 4.04
N ASP A 17 11.22 19.81 5.28
CA ASP A 17 11.28 21.02 6.12
C ASP A 17 12.60 21.15 6.89
N ASP A 18 13.28 20.04 7.18
CA ASP A 18 14.59 19.99 7.84
C ASP A 18 15.43 18.84 7.26
N PRO A 19 16.08 19.06 6.11
CA PRO A 19 16.76 18.01 5.36
C PRO A 19 17.91 17.36 6.15
N GLU A 20 17.77 16.11 6.49
CA GLU A 20 18.77 15.31 7.19
C GLU A 20 19.50 14.33 6.28
N ILE A 21 18.81 13.81 5.25
CA ILE A 21 19.39 12.85 4.31
C ILE A 21 19.06 13.20 2.87
N GLU A 22 20.00 12.90 2.00
CA GLU A 22 19.85 12.92 0.56
C GLU A 22 20.11 11.52 0.02
N VAL A 23 19.21 11.02 -0.81
CA VAL A 23 19.36 9.76 -1.55
C VAL A 23 19.52 10.09 -3.02
N PHE A 24 20.68 9.78 -3.57
CA PHE A 24 20.97 9.95 -4.99
C PHE A 24 21.25 8.59 -5.63
N VAL A 25 20.53 8.25 -6.68
CA VAL A 25 20.75 7.03 -7.46
C VAL A 25 21.05 7.40 -8.89
N LEU A 26 22.13 6.84 -9.41
CA LEU A 26 22.56 6.97 -10.79
C LEU A 26 22.57 5.58 -11.44
N LEU A 27 21.94 5.46 -12.59
CA LEU A 27 22.08 4.32 -13.47
C LEU A 27 22.94 4.72 -14.67
N ASP A 28 24.06 4.01 -14.83
CA ASP A 28 25.01 4.22 -15.90
C ASP A 28 24.71 3.22 -17.03
N ASP A 29 24.48 3.72 -18.23
CA ASP A 29 24.14 2.97 -19.44
C ASP A 29 23.09 1.87 -19.22
N PRO A 30 21.88 2.19 -18.69
CA PRO A 30 20.86 1.18 -18.46
C PRO A 30 20.37 0.64 -19.81
N ARG A 31 20.90 -0.51 -20.19
CA ARG A 31 20.54 -1.20 -21.44
C ARG A 31 19.11 -1.69 -21.36
N TRP A 32 18.39 -1.60 -22.47
CA TRP A 32 17.00 -2.06 -22.61
C TRP A 32 15.92 -1.17 -21.99
N VAL A 33 16.28 -0.04 -21.37
CA VAL A 33 15.32 0.88 -20.77
C VAL A 33 15.03 2.02 -21.74
N LYS A 34 13.78 2.10 -22.23
CA LYS A 34 13.29 3.21 -23.08
C LYS A 34 12.60 4.31 -22.28
N ASP A 35 12.43 4.12 -20.97
CA ASP A 35 11.63 4.97 -20.13
C ASP A 35 12.43 6.15 -19.53
N TYR A 36 11.75 7.02 -18.82
CA TYR A 36 12.33 8.18 -18.16
C TYR A 36 12.86 7.81 -16.76
N ALA A 37 13.85 8.56 -16.25
CA ALA A 37 14.41 8.36 -14.91
C ALA A 37 13.33 8.34 -13.80
N SER A 38 12.27 9.13 -13.93
CA SER A 38 11.13 9.14 -13.01
C SER A 38 10.36 7.82 -12.95
N GLN A 39 10.43 7.00 -14.00
CA GLN A 39 9.74 5.70 -14.05
C GLN A 39 10.64 4.54 -13.61
N VAL A 40 11.94 4.71 -13.71
CA VAL A 40 12.92 3.64 -13.47
C VAL A 40 13.68 3.87 -12.17
N VAL A 41 14.25 5.06 -11.99
CA VAL A 41 15.15 5.37 -10.86
C VAL A 41 14.35 5.85 -9.64
N ALA A 42 13.31 6.65 -9.83
CA ALA A 42 12.53 7.19 -8.72
C ALA A 42 11.89 6.10 -7.82
N PRO A 43 11.33 4.98 -8.36
CA PRO A 43 10.86 3.88 -7.50
C PRO A 43 11.96 3.24 -6.67
N VAL A 44 13.18 3.13 -7.21
CA VAL A 44 14.34 2.59 -6.48
C VAL A 44 14.70 3.51 -5.32
N VAL A 45 14.77 4.82 -5.55
CA VAL A 45 15.01 5.82 -4.51
C VAL A 45 13.91 5.75 -3.43
N GLY A 46 12.63 5.67 -3.84
CA GLY A 46 11.51 5.54 -2.91
C GLY A 46 11.61 4.29 -2.03
N ASN A 47 12.02 3.14 -2.59
CA ASN A 47 12.23 1.92 -1.82
C ASN A 47 13.38 2.07 -0.81
N ILE A 48 14.51 2.63 -1.24
CA ILE A 48 15.66 2.90 -0.35
C ILE A 48 15.22 3.80 0.81
N ILE A 49 14.52 4.89 0.52
CA ILE A 49 14.01 5.80 1.55
C ILE A 49 13.08 5.07 2.53
N SER A 50 12.15 4.27 2.02
CA SER A 50 11.19 3.53 2.86
C SER A 50 11.87 2.54 3.80
N GLU A 51 13.04 2.02 3.43
CA GLU A 51 13.82 1.12 4.27
C GLU A 51 14.69 1.85 5.30
N ILE A 52 15.31 2.98 4.92
CA ILE A 52 16.27 3.66 5.78
C ILE A 52 15.65 4.72 6.71
N ALA A 53 14.56 5.40 6.30
CA ALA A 53 13.96 6.48 7.09
C ALA A 53 13.55 6.03 8.51
N PRO A 54 12.91 4.87 8.71
CA PRO A 54 12.59 4.38 10.07
C PRO A 54 13.84 4.09 10.91
N TYR A 55 14.96 3.72 10.27
CA TYR A 55 16.22 3.42 10.94
C TYR A 55 16.89 4.69 11.48
N LEU A 56 16.64 5.82 10.82
CA LEU A 56 17.16 7.13 11.18
C LEU A 56 16.22 7.91 12.10
N GLY A 57 15.08 7.31 12.48
CA GLY A 57 14.07 7.99 13.30
C GLY A 57 13.30 9.07 12.53
N ILE A 58 13.38 9.08 11.20
CA ILE A 58 12.59 9.98 10.35
C ILE A 58 11.20 9.39 10.25
N GLU A 59 10.26 9.99 10.96
CA GLU A 59 8.87 9.59 10.92
C GLU A 59 8.24 10.01 9.58
N GLN A 60 7.39 9.14 9.05
CA GLN A 60 6.60 9.48 7.88
C GLN A 60 5.60 10.58 8.27
N ASP A 61 5.57 11.69 7.51
CA ASP A 61 4.62 12.76 7.74
C ASP A 61 3.19 12.20 7.71
N ALA A 62 2.45 12.40 8.81
CA ALA A 62 1.06 11.97 8.94
C ALA A 62 0.15 12.57 7.86
N ALA A 63 0.54 13.67 7.23
CA ALA A 63 -0.17 14.27 6.09
C ALA A 63 -0.05 13.44 4.82
N TYR A 64 0.98 12.58 4.69
CA TYR A 64 1.15 11.68 3.54
C TYR A 64 0.63 10.27 3.81
N ASN A 65 0.20 9.99 5.04
CA ASN A 65 -0.59 8.78 5.31
C ASN A 65 -1.98 9.04 4.76
N PRO A 66 -2.37 8.50 3.59
CA PRO A 66 -3.69 8.76 3.04
C PRO A 66 -4.73 8.06 3.92
N THR A 67 -5.04 8.67 5.06
CA THR A 67 -6.18 8.25 5.91
C THR A 67 -7.51 8.49 5.22
N GLY A 68 -7.46 9.14 4.04
CA GLY A 68 -8.61 9.40 3.21
C GLY A 68 -9.12 8.16 2.49
N THR A 69 -10.39 8.18 2.19
CA THR A 69 -11.02 7.21 1.31
C THR A 69 -11.34 7.85 -0.04
N VAL A 70 -11.31 7.05 -1.09
CA VAL A 70 -11.58 7.46 -2.47
C VAL A 70 -12.71 6.61 -3.02
N LYS A 71 -13.67 7.26 -3.70
CA LYS A 71 -14.71 6.55 -4.43
C LYS A 71 -14.16 6.08 -5.79
N VAL A 72 -14.13 4.78 -6.01
CA VAL A 72 -13.66 4.19 -7.26
C VAL A 72 -14.61 4.57 -8.39
N GLN A 73 -14.07 5.09 -9.50
CA GLN A 73 -14.84 5.34 -10.71
C GLN A 73 -14.97 4.06 -11.52
N THR A 74 -16.10 3.86 -12.21
CA THR A 74 -16.25 2.77 -13.15
C THR A 74 -15.37 3.01 -14.38
N CYS A 75 -14.59 2.01 -14.75
CA CYS A 75 -13.75 1.99 -15.94
C CYS A 75 -14.26 0.96 -16.98
N LEU A 76 -15.46 0.40 -16.79
CA LEU A 76 -16.04 -0.53 -17.77
C LEU A 76 -16.14 0.14 -19.14
N GLU A 77 -15.87 -0.63 -20.18
CA GLU A 77 -15.84 -0.19 -21.59
C GLU A 77 -14.72 0.79 -21.94
N TYR A 78 -13.92 1.24 -20.96
CA TYR A 78 -12.74 2.05 -21.24
C TYR A 78 -11.63 1.22 -21.88
N THR A 79 -10.82 1.87 -22.70
CA THR A 79 -9.51 1.32 -23.05
C THR A 79 -8.59 1.36 -21.83
N TRP A 80 -7.57 0.51 -21.84
CA TRP A 80 -6.55 0.53 -20.78
C TRP A 80 -6.00 1.94 -20.50
N THR A 81 -5.64 2.69 -21.54
CA THR A 81 -5.10 4.05 -21.41
C THR A 81 -6.07 5.00 -20.71
N ASN A 82 -7.35 4.97 -21.07
CA ASN A 82 -8.36 5.84 -20.45
C ASN A 82 -8.60 5.47 -18.99
N ALA A 83 -8.62 4.19 -18.68
CA ALA A 83 -8.73 3.69 -17.30
C ALA A 83 -7.56 4.15 -16.43
N GLN A 84 -6.33 4.06 -16.96
CA GLN A 84 -5.13 4.55 -16.26
C GLN A 84 -5.24 6.05 -15.92
N VAL A 85 -5.60 6.88 -16.88
CA VAL A 85 -5.76 8.34 -16.67
C VAL A 85 -6.82 8.61 -15.60
N THR A 86 -7.94 7.88 -15.66
CA THR A 86 -9.05 8.05 -14.72
C THR A 86 -8.63 7.69 -13.29
N LEU A 87 -7.99 6.54 -13.10
CA LEU A 87 -7.59 6.06 -11.77
C LEU A 87 -6.42 6.87 -11.19
N ASN A 88 -5.47 7.29 -12.03
CA ASN A 88 -4.36 8.16 -11.60
C ASN A 88 -4.84 9.51 -11.05
N ARG A 89 -5.86 10.11 -11.67
CA ARG A 89 -6.47 11.37 -11.17
C ARG A 89 -7.09 11.22 -9.78
N LEU A 90 -7.49 10.02 -9.43
CA LEU A 90 -8.06 9.67 -8.12
C LEU A 90 -6.97 9.22 -7.12
N GLY A 91 -5.70 9.21 -7.50
CA GLY A 91 -4.62 8.69 -6.66
C GLY A 91 -4.70 7.18 -6.42
N LEU A 92 -5.43 6.46 -7.28
CA LEU A 92 -5.56 5.01 -7.19
C LEU A 92 -4.51 4.31 -8.07
N LYS A 93 -3.94 3.24 -7.55
CA LYS A 93 -3.09 2.33 -8.34
C LYS A 93 -3.97 1.46 -9.23
N HIS A 94 -3.39 0.92 -10.29
CA HIS A 94 -4.12 0.08 -11.21
C HIS A 94 -3.26 -1.07 -11.73
N LYS A 95 -3.89 -2.20 -12.01
CA LYS A 95 -3.23 -3.37 -12.60
C LYS A 95 -4.16 -4.00 -13.64
N LEU A 96 -3.60 -4.25 -14.82
CA LEU A 96 -4.32 -4.90 -15.91
C LEU A 96 -4.18 -6.40 -15.81
N ILE A 97 -5.29 -7.11 -16.01
CA ILE A 97 -5.35 -8.56 -16.17
C ILE A 97 -5.97 -8.87 -17.54
N GLY A 98 -5.18 -9.47 -18.40
CA GLY A 98 -5.51 -9.73 -19.78
C GLY A 98 -4.78 -8.84 -20.77
N PRO A 99 -5.12 -8.93 -22.06
CA PRO A 99 -4.45 -8.18 -23.14
C PRO A 99 -4.75 -6.67 -23.06
N SER A 100 -3.74 -5.84 -23.30
CA SER A 100 -3.89 -4.38 -23.28
C SER A 100 -4.67 -3.78 -24.47
N SER A 101 -4.95 -4.58 -25.50
CA SER A 101 -5.67 -4.18 -26.71
C SER A 101 -7.20 -4.20 -26.56
N GLY A 102 -7.73 -4.75 -25.47
CA GLY A 102 -9.16 -4.84 -25.23
C GLY A 102 -9.74 -3.65 -24.48
N THR A 103 -11.06 -3.66 -24.33
CA THR A 103 -11.77 -2.79 -23.39
C THR A 103 -11.90 -3.47 -22.03
N ILE A 104 -12.06 -2.68 -20.99
CA ILE A 104 -12.26 -3.18 -19.63
C ILE A 104 -13.67 -3.79 -19.53
N VAL A 105 -13.75 -5.07 -19.27
CA VAL A 105 -15.01 -5.82 -19.14
C VAL A 105 -15.40 -6.06 -17.68
N TYR A 106 -14.43 -6.00 -16.77
CA TYR A 106 -14.65 -6.13 -15.34
C TYR A 106 -13.58 -5.36 -14.55
N GLN A 107 -13.94 -4.91 -13.37
CA GLN A 107 -12.99 -4.29 -12.43
C GLN A 107 -13.27 -4.71 -10.99
N TYR A 108 -12.22 -4.73 -10.17
CA TYR A 108 -12.37 -4.91 -8.75
C TYR A 108 -11.30 -4.08 -7.99
N PRO A 109 -11.67 -3.31 -6.97
CA PRO A 109 -13.03 -3.06 -6.46
C PRO A 109 -13.95 -2.46 -7.54
N VAL A 110 -15.27 -2.74 -7.41
CA VAL A 110 -16.26 -2.29 -8.39
C VAL A 110 -16.44 -0.77 -8.38
N GLY A 111 -16.89 -0.20 -9.49
CA GLY A 111 -17.22 1.22 -9.56
C GLY A 111 -18.26 1.60 -8.52
N GLY A 112 -18.02 2.73 -7.83
CA GLY A 112 -18.83 3.21 -6.71
C GLY A 112 -18.35 2.76 -5.32
N SER A 113 -17.49 1.74 -5.22
CA SER A 113 -16.88 1.33 -3.94
C SER A 113 -16.07 2.46 -3.35
N VAL A 114 -16.05 2.54 -2.02
CA VAL A 114 -15.18 3.44 -1.27
C VAL A 114 -13.98 2.61 -0.77
N VAL A 115 -12.79 3.03 -1.12
CA VAL A 115 -11.54 2.33 -0.83
C VAL A 115 -10.55 3.27 -0.18
N PRO A 116 -9.58 2.77 0.60
CA PRO A 116 -8.46 3.59 1.08
C PRO A 116 -7.72 4.26 -0.08
N ALA A 117 -7.25 5.49 0.11
CA ALA A 117 -6.41 6.16 -0.87
C ALA A 117 -5.17 5.31 -1.19
N GLY A 118 -4.70 5.35 -2.44
CA GLY A 118 -3.59 4.51 -2.90
C GLY A 118 -3.92 3.02 -3.07
N SER A 119 -5.19 2.60 -2.90
CA SER A 119 -5.63 1.24 -3.21
C SER A 119 -5.42 0.89 -4.68
N THR A 120 -5.23 -0.40 -4.96
CA THR A 120 -5.08 -0.90 -6.32
C THR A 120 -6.42 -1.35 -6.87
N VAL A 121 -6.78 -0.88 -8.07
CA VAL A 121 -7.93 -1.34 -8.85
C VAL A 121 -7.42 -2.31 -9.92
N TYR A 122 -7.95 -3.52 -9.92
CA TYR A 122 -7.66 -4.55 -10.91
C TYR A 122 -8.67 -4.45 -12.04
N LEU A 123 -8.18 -4.37 -13.27
CA LEU A 123 -8.95 -4.15 -14.47
C LEU A 123 -8.77 -5.34 -15.40
N TYR A 124 -9.87 -5.88 -15.89
CA TYR A 124 -9.89 -7.11 -16.68
C TYR A 124 -10.38 -6.80 -18.09
N THR A 125 -9.63 -7.25 -19.09
CA THR A 125 -10.00 -7.12 -20.52
C THR A 125 -10.49 -8.43 -21.14
N ALA A 126 -10.52 -9.50 -20.36
CA ALA A 126 -11.08 -10.79 -20.75
C ALA A 126 -12.12 -11.23 -19.70
N THR A 127 -13.00 -12.12 -20.10
CA THR A 127 -14.09 -12.64 -19.25
C THR A 127 -13.64 -13.61 -18.16
N ASP A 128 -12.38 -14.01 -18.15
CA ASP A 128 -11.81 -14.83 -17.09
C ASP A 128 -11.48 -13.96 -15.87
N GLN A 129 -12.46 -13.81 -14.99
CA GLN A 129 -12.45 -12.90 -13.85
C GLN A 129 -11.97 -13.57 -12.56
N ASN A 130 -11.32 -14.73 -12.65
CA ASN A 130 -10.98 -15.56 -11.49
C ASN A 130 -9.57 -15.30 -10.93
N ALA A 131 -9.07 -14.08 -11.00
CA ALA A 131 -7.83 -13.75 -10.32
C ALA A 131 -8.06 -13.74 -8.80
N MET A 132 -7.71 -14.85 -8.17
CA MET A 132 -7.88 -15.09 -6.74
C MET A 132 -6.52 -15.28 -6.08
N THR A 133 -6.46 -15.00 -4.79
CA THR A 133 -5.26 -15.18 -3.97
C THR A 133 -5.63 -15.75 -2.61
N THR A 134 -4.65 -16.34 -1.93
CA THR A 134 -4.81 -16.75 -0.55
C THR A 134 -4.44 -15.59 0.38
N VAL A 135 -5.31 -15.30 1.34
CA VAL A 135 -5.09 -14.25 2.33
C VAL A 135 -3.98 -14.66 3.30
N PRO A 136 -2.87 -13.91 3.40
CA PRO A 136 -1.81 -14.23 4.35
C PRO A 136 -2.23 -13.93 5.79
N ASP A 137 -1.59 -14.61 6.74
CA ASP A 137 -1.69 -14.24 8.16
C ASP A 137 -0.72 -13.10 8.47
N VAL A 138 -1.29 -11.98 8.87
CA VAL A 138 -0.54 -10.77 9.23
C VAL A 138 -0.67 -10.42 10.71
N THR A 139 -1.32 -11.27 11.51
CA THR A 139 -1.47 -11.08 12.96
C THR A 139 -0.09 -11.02 13.63
N GLY A 140 0.08 -10.08 14.55
CA GLY A 140 1.33 -9.83 15.27
C GLY A 140 2.43 -9.11 14.46
N LYS A 141 2.20 -8.83 13.17
CA LYS A 141 3.13 -8.06 12.33
C LYS A 141 2.95 -6.58 12.56
N THR A 142 4.00 -5.79 12.28
CA THR A 142 3.87 -4.32 12.21
C THR A 142 2.97 -3.94 11.04
N GLY A 143 2.30 -2.78 11.13
CA GLY A 143 1.40 -2.31 10.07
C GLY A 143 2.08 -2.24 8.71
N THR A 144 3.32 -1.72 8.64
CA THR A 144 4.10 -1.66 7.39
C THR A 144 4.36 -3.05 6.79
N PHE A 145 4.75 -4.01 7.62
CA PHE A 145 5.04 -5.37 7.13
C PHE A 145 3.77 -6.10 6.70
N ALA A 146 2.67 -5.93 7.45
CA ALA A 146 1.36 -6.47 7.12
C ALA A 146 0.86 -5.92 5.77
N GLU A 147 1.00 -4.61 5.56
CA GLU A 147 0.66 -3.98 4.29
C GLU A 147 1.47 -4.55 3.12
N GLN A 148 2.78 -4.72 3.27
CA GLN A 148 3.64 -5.32 2.24
C GLN A 148 3.20 -6.75 1.90
N MET A 149 2.91 -7.57 2.91
CA MET A 149 2.45 -8.96 2.70
C MET A 149 1.12 -9.01 1.94
N LEU A 150 0.15 -8.18 2.34
CA LEU A 150 -1.16 -8.14 1.70
C LEU A 150 -1.07 -7.59 0.27
N ARG A 151 -0.28 -6.54 0.05
CA ARG A 151 -0.04 -5.99 -1.30
C ARG A 151 0.69 -6.99 -2.21
N ALA A 152 1.65 -7.75 -1.69
CA ALA A 152 2.31 -8.84 -2.42
C ALA A 152 1.32 -9.94 -2.82
N ALA A 153 0.31 -10.18 -1.99
CA ALA A 153 -0.82 -11.07 -2.29
C ALA A 153 -1.89 -10.43 -3.18
N ASN A 154 -1.66 -9.25 -3.76
CA ASN A 154 -2.63 -8.49 -4.57
C ASN A 154 -3.91 -8.10 -3.81
N LEU A 155 -3.81 -7.87 -2.51
CA LEU A 155 -4.89 -7.39 -1.66
C LEU A 155 -4.69 -5.91 -1.31
N ASN A 156 -5.76 -5.20 -1.00
CA ASN A 156 -5.74 -3.86 -0.45
C ASN A 156 -5.82 -3.89 1.06
N VAL A 157 -5.37 -2.83 1.72
CA VAL A 157 -5.32 -2.74 3.18
C VAL A 157 -6.06 -1.51 3.66
N GLN A 158 -6.79 -1.68 4.74
CA GLN A 158 -7.34 -0.59 5.54
C GLN A 158 -6.91 -0.79 6.99
N PHE A 159 -6.39 0.26 7.62
CA PHE A 159 -6.06 0.24 9.04
C PHE A 159 -7.24 0.77 9.86
N SER A 160 -7.54 0.09 10.95
CA SER A 160 -8.43 0.53 12.01
C SER A 160 -7.57 0.72 13.26
N GLY A 161 -7.28 1.98 13.59
CA GLY A 161 -6.30 2.38 14.60
C GLY A 161 -4.99 2.89 14.00
N ASP A 162 -4.00 3.13 14.84
CA ASP A 162 -2.69 3.64 14.45
C ASP A 162 -1.87 2.55 13.73
N SER A 163 -1.49 2.83 12.49
CA SER A 163 -0.73 1.90 11.66
C SER A 163 0.71 1.64 12.14
N SER A 164 1.21 2.42 13.10
CA SER A 164 2.53 2.22 13.72
C SER A 164 2.58 1.01 14.67
N GLY A 165 1.42 0.58 15.17
CA GLY A 165 1.29 -0.56 16.08
C GLY A 165 1.47 -1.92 15.41
N LYS A 166 1.12 -2.97 16.18
CA LYS A 166 1.02 -4.34 15.66
C LYS A 166 -0.41 -4.69 15.31
N VAL A 167 -0.57 -5.56 14.32
CA VAL A 167 -1.87 -6.11 13.95
C VAL A 167 -2.36 -7.07 15.04
N VAL A 168 -3.51 -6.78 15.63
CA VAL A 168 -4.17 -7.67 16.60
C VAL A 168 -5.23 -8.56 15.95
N ALA A 169 -5.84 -8.10 14.86
CA ALA A 169 -6.82 -8.88 14.10
C ALA A 169 -6.89 -8.43 12.64
N GLN A 170 -7.35 -9.32 11.78
CA GLN A 170 -7.72 -9.06 10.39
C GLN A 170 -9.16 -9.54 10.14
N ASP A 171 -9.97 -8.76 9.39
CA ASP A 171 -11.37 -9.05 9.14
C ASP A 171 -11.58 -10.20 8.14
N VAL A 172 -10.64 -10.39 7.21
CA VAL A 172 -10.64 -11.53 6.29
C VAL A 172 -9.70 -12.59 6.83
N GLN A 173 -10.25 -13.78 7.12
CA GLN A 173 -9.50 -14.88 7.73
C GLN A 173 -8.31 -15.33 6.86
N SER A 174 -7.16 -15.52 7.49
CA SER A 174 -5.97 -16.07 6.84
C SER A 174 -6.22 -17.48 6.28
N GLY A 175 -5.58 -17.80 5.16
CA GLY A 175 -5.76 -19.06 4.46
C GLY A 175 -7.03 -19.13 3.58
N THR A 176 -7.96 -18.18 3.67
CA THR A 176 -9.12 -18.12 2.77
C THR A 176 -8.74 -17.58 1.40
N THR A 177 -9.56 -17.86 0.41
CA THR A 177 -9.36 -17.36 -0.96
C THR A 177 -10.17 -16.08 -1.15
N ALA A 178 -9.52 -15.02 -1.66
CA ALA A 178 -10.13 -13.72 -1.93
C ALA A 178 -9.79 -13.24 -3.34
N ALA A 179 -10.65 -12.42 -3.93
CA ALA A 179 -10.40 -11.79 -5.22
C ALA A 179 -9.26 -10.77 -5.10
N TYR A 180 -8.47 -10.60 -6.16
CA TYR A 180 -7.49 -9.51 -6.24
C TYR A 180 -8.18 -8.16 -6.00
N GLY A 181 -7.57 -7.31 -5.16
CA GLY A 181 -8.13 -6.02 -4.79
C GLY A 181 -9.08 -6.04 -3.60
N THR A 182 -9.38 -7.21 -3.01
CA THR A 182 -10.15 -7.29 -1.75
C THR A 182 -9.45 -6.45 -0.69
N ILE A 183 -10.22 -5.66 0.03
CA ILE A 183 -9.74 -4.85 1.14
C ILE A 183 -9.73 -5.72 2.39
N VAL A 184 -8.57 -5.79 3.05
CA VAL A 184 -8.42 -6.45 4.35
C VAL A 184 -8.27 -5.36 5.39
N THR A 185 -9.20 -5.30 6.33
CA THR A 185 -9.16 -4.34 7.45
C THR A 185 -8.35 -4.95 8.59
N LEU A 186 -7.32 -4.22 9.00
CA LEU A 186 -6.42 -4.60 10.08
C LEU A 186 -6.76 -3.80 11.32
N THR A 187 -7.11 -4.47 12.40
CA THR A 187 -7.21 -3.85 13.73
C THR A 187 -5.81 -3.76 14.32
N MET A 188 -5.43 -2.55 14.72
CA MET A 188 -4.09 -2.26 15.24
C MET A 188 -4.12 -2.17 16.75
N ASP A 189 -3.03 -2.62 17.39
CA ASP A 189 -2.80 -2.37 18.81
C ASP A 189 -2.56 -0.86 19.00
N THR A 190 -3.41 -0.24 19.80
CA THR A 190 -3.32 1.21 20.05
C THR A 190 -2.36 1.57 21.18
N GLY A 191 -1.65 0.56 21.74
CA GLY A 191 -0.74 0.77 22.88
C GLY A 191 -1.45 1.28 24.14
N ALA A 192 -2.78 1.32 24.17
CA ALA A 192 -3.51 1.58 25.38
C ALA A 192 -3.35 0.37 26.32
N GLU A 193 -2.61 0.55 27.41
CA GLU A 193 -2.55 -0.43 28.50
C GLU A 193 -3.98 -0.85 28.85
N ALA A 194 -4.23 -2.15 28.85
CA ALA A 194 -5.47 -2.68 29.40
C ALA A 194 -5.66 -2.09 30.81
N PRO A 195 -6.86 -1.61 31.18
CA PRO A 195 -7.08 -1.12 32.53
C PRO A 195 -6.64 -2.22 33.48
N THR A 196 -5.64 -1.90 34.30
CA THR A 196 -5.19 -2.79 35.37
C THR A 196 -6.43 -3.03 36.24
N GLU A 197 -6.92 -4.26 36.23
CA GLU A 197 -7.98 -4.69 37.11
C GLU A 197 -7.45 -4.50 38.54
N GLU A 198 -7.91 -3.46 39.19
CA GLU A 198 -7.56 -3.12 40.56
C GLU A 198 -7.97 -4.31 41.43
N ALA A 199 -7.00 -5.03 41.98
CA ALA A 199 -7.23 -6.15 42.85
C ALA A 199 -8.14 -5.69 44.00
N PRO A 200 -9.18 -6.46 44.37
CA PRO A 200 -10.10 -6.04 45.43
C PRO A 200 -9.31 -5.83 46.73
N ALA A 201 -9.51 -4.66 47.31
CA ALA A 201 -8.94 -4.30 48.61
C ALA A 201 -9.29 -5.38 49.62
N VAL A 202 -8.28 -6.01 50.20
CA VAL A 202 -8.42 -6.91 51.31
C VAL A 202 -8.81 -6.05 52.53
N GLU A 203 -10.07 -6.09 52.93
CA GLU A 203 -10.50 -5.52 54.18
C GLU A 203 -9.80 -6.30 55.33
N GLU A 204 -8.82 -5.66 55.95
CA GLU A 204 -8.19 -6.13 57.17
C GLU A 204 -9.18 -5.93 58.30
N ASN A 205 -9.89 -7.00 58.66
CA ASN A 205 -10.81 -7.03 59.76
C ASN A 205 -10.00 -7.05 61.07
N ILE A 206 -9.83 -5.88 61.68
CA ILE A 206 -9.26 -5.74 63.03
C ILE A 206 -10.41 -5.89 64.03
N ASP A 207 -10.54 -7.05 64.63
CA ASP A 207 -11.44 -7.31 65.74
C ASP A 207 -10.76 -6.93 67.07
N PRO A 208 -11.47 -6.31 68.03
CA PRO A 208 -10.91 -5.65 69.22
C PRO A 208 -10.40 -6.56 70.30
#